data_6b396de9dbb7af5bc6bb9aa2d9e72aea
#
_entry.id   6b396de9dbb7af5bc6bb9aa2d9e72aea
#
_cell.length_a   1.000
_cell.length_b   1.000
_cell.length_c   1.000
_cell.angle_alpha   90.00
_cell.angle_beta   90.00
_cell.angle_gamma   90.00
#
_symmetry.space_group_name_H-M   'P 1'
#
loop_
_entity.id
_entity.type
_entity.pdbx_description
1 polymer ?
#
loop_
_entity_poly.entity_id
_entity_poly.type
_entity_poly.pdbx_seq_one_letter_code
_entity_poly.pdbx_strand_id
1 'polypeptide(L)'
;MFRNSMKKLLLSATAFIAVMSLALTGCSDDNNSDSSSSADKPLIVVTTNILGDVVTSMVGDSFNVEVIMPPGSDPHDFQASAQQVQKMMEADLLIVNGANFEEGMLDVIENAESDGVMIFEAISVVSQLEGSDDHDDHEGHDDHDEEGHDDHEGHDDHDEEG
;
A
#
# COMPACT_ATOMS: atom_id res chain seq x y z
N MET A 1 -68.00 31.57 11.13
CA MET A 1 -67.08 31.74 9.99
C MET A 1 -65.86 30.81 10.04
N PHE A 2 -65.55 30.14 11.15
CA PHE A 2 -64.36 29.29 11.31
C PHE A 2 -64.48 27.86 10.69
N ARG A 3 -65.71 27.34 10.55
CA ARG A 3 -65.92 25.97 10.13
C ARG A 3 -65.65 25.69 8.65
N ASN A 4 -65.73 26.70 7.80
CA ASN A 4 -65.45 26.57 6.36
C ASN A 4 -63.94 26.68 6.00
N SER A 5 -63.19 27.35 6.85
CA SER A 5 -61.73 27.48 6.67
C SER A 5 -61.01 26.19 6.97
N MET A 6 -61.44 25.47 8.03
CA MET A 6 -60.85 24.17 8.41
C MET A 6 -61.10 23.08 7.38
N LYS A 7 -62.28 23.11 6.73
CA LYS A 7 -62.60 22.10 5.66
C LYS A 7 -61.75 22.31 4.41
N LYS A 8 -61.41 23.58 4.08
CA LYS A 8 -60.52 23.86 2.95
C LYS A 8 -59.08 23.49 3.26
N LEU A 9 -58.64 23.60 4.52
CA LEU A 9 -57.32 23.22 4.96
C LEU A 9 -57.12 21.68 4.95
N LEU A 10 -58.14 20.95 5.35
CA LEU A 10 -58.13 19.46 5.34
C LEU A 10 -58.21 18.90 3.92
N LEU A 11 -58.93 19.53 3.00
CA LEU A 11 -58.94 19.13 1.60
C LEU A 11 -57.64 19.40 0.86
N SER A 12 -56.92 20.47 1.25
CA SER A 12 -55.60 20.78 0.67
C SER A 12 -54.52 19.84 1.15
N ALA A 13 -54.58 19.39 2.40
CA ALA A 13 -53.60 18.45 2.96
C ALA A 13 -53.72 17.03 2.34
N THR A 14 -54.93 16.58 2.05
CA THR A 14 -55.15 15.25 1.42
C THR A 14 -54.71 15.20 -0.06
N ALA A 15 -54.80 16.32 -0.79
CA ALA A 15 -54.35 16.41 -2.18
C ALA A 15 -52.82 16.34 -2.29
N PHE A 16 -52.08 16.87 -1.29
CA PHE A 16 -50.61 16.83 -1.30
C PHE A 16 -50.06 15.45 -1.00
N ILE A 17 -50.72 14.66 -0.16
CA ILE A 17 -50.31 13.27 0.18
C ILE A 17 -50.52 12.33 -1.01
N ALA A 18 -51.59 12.57 -1.82
CA ALA A 18 -51.89 11.72 -2.97
C ALA A 18 -50.92 11.91 -4.15
N VAL A 19 -50.30 13.09 -4.27
CA VAL A 19 -49.31 13.35 -5.36
C VAL A 19 -47.93 12.81 -5.02
N MET A 20 -47.59 12.69 -3.72
CA MET A 20 -46.28 12.19 -3.30
C MET A 20 -46.17 10.65 -3.32
N SER A 21 -47.30 9.94 -3.39
CA SER A 21 -47.31 8.45 -3.45
C SER A 21 -47.15 7.88 -4.88
N LEU A 22 -47.20 8.70 -5.94
CA LEU A 22 -47.01 8.21 -7.32
C LEU A 22 -45.57 8.28 -7.83
N ALA A 23 -44.62 8.81 -7.03
CA ALA A 23 -43.23 8.96 -7.45
C ALA A 23 -42.34 7.77 -7.09
N LEU A 24 -42.88 6.69 -6.45
CA LEU A 24 -42.08 5.52 -6.04
C LEU A 24 -42.27 4.26 -6.90
N THR A 25 -42.98 4.34 -8.01
CA THR A 25 -43.07 3.19 -8.94
C THR A 25 -42.36 3.52 -10.26
N GLY A 26 -41.05 3.57 -10.18
CA GLY A 26 -40.22 3.75 -11.37
C GLY A 26 -38.85 3.15 -11.14
N CYS A 27 -38.67 2.01 -11.71
CA CYS A 27 -37.50 1.31 -12.20
C CYS A 27 -37.39 -0.11 -11.62
N SER A 28 -38.19 -1.00 -12.22
CA SER A 28 -37.73 -2.35 -12.47
C SER A 28 -37.34 -2.40 -13.95
N ASP A 29 -36.13 -2.05 -14.25
CA ASP A 29 -35.45 -2.53 -15.43
C ASP A 29 -34.59 -3.70 -14.99
N ASP A 30 -35.05 -4.90 -15.31
CA ASP A 30 -34.26 -6.11 -15.30
C ASP A 30 -33.17 -6.01 -16.39
N ASN A 31 -32.14 -5.27 -16.12
CA ASN A 31 -30.85 -5.48 -16.72
C ASN A 31 -29.97 -6.10 -15.66
N ASN A 32 -29.95 -7.43 -15.68
CA ASN A 32 -28.97 -8.26 -15.04
C ASN A 32 -27.59 -7.90 -15.59
N SER A 33 -27.00 -6.85 -15.04
CA SER A 33 -25.57 -6.58 -15.10
C SER A 33 -25.09 -6.87 -13.69
N ASP A 34 -24.39 -7.97 -13.53
CA ASP A 34 -23.57 -8.28 -12.37
C ASP A 34 -22.53 -7.16 -12.18
N SER A 35 -23.01 -6.01 -11.73
CA SER A 35 -22.22 -4.99 -11.09
C SER A 35 -22.36 -5.24 -9.60
N SER A 36 -21.72 -6.30 -9.12
CA SER A 36 -21.35 -6.36 -7.72
C SER A 36 -20.51 -5.13 -7.47
N SER A 37 -21.11 -4.11 -6.85
CA SER A 37 -20.44 -2.85 -6.57
C SER A 37 -19.21 -3.16 -5.72
N SER A 38 -18.04 -2.79 -6.25
CA SER A 38 -16.75 -2.90 -5.54
C SER A 38 -16.77 -2.20 -4.16
N ALA A 39 -17.81 -1.43 -3.88
CA ALA A 39 -18.00 -0.69 -2.63
C ALA A 39 -18.42 -1.55 -1.43
N ASP A 40 -18.90 -2.79 -1.65
CA ASP A 40 -19.39 -3.65 -0.56
C ASP A 40 -18.40 -4.75 -0.16
N LYS A 41 -17.26 -4.88 -0.86
CA LYS A 41 -16.26 -5.91 -0.54
C LYS A 41 -15.27 -5.36 0.48
N PRO A 42 -14.88 -6.16 1.49
CA PRO A 42 -13.84 -5.75 2.43
C PRO A 42 -12.53 -5.40 1.71
N LEU A 43 -11.83 -4.41 2.24
CA LEU A 43 -10.58 -3.90 1.70
C LEU A 43 -9.39 -4.56 2.38
N ILE A 44 -8.58 -5.27 1.59
CA ILE A 44 -7.26 -5.74 2.00
C ILE A 44 -6.23 -4.82 1.37
N VAL A 45 -5.41 -4.20 2.20
CA VAL A 45 -4.25 -3.42 1.75
C VAL A 45 -3.00 -4.26 1.95
N VAL A 46 -2.13 -4.30 0.93
CA VAL A 46 -0.88 -5.09 0.96
C VAL A 46 0.28 -4.16 0.65
N THR A 47 1.33 -4.24 1.43
CA THR A 47 2.46 -3.31 1.30
C THR A 47 3.23 -3.52 0.01
N THR A 48 3.56 -4.75 -0.36
CA THR A 48 4.41 -5.06 -1.52
C THR A 48 3.66 -5.75 -2.65
N ASN A 49 4.11 -5.55 -3.88
CA ASN A 49 3.50 -6.15 -5.06
C ASN A 49 3.59 -7.69 -5.06
N ILE A 50 4.67 -8.28 -4.54
CA ILE A 50 4.83 -9.73 -4.48
C ILE A 50 3.77 -10.36 -3.56
N LEU A 51 3.60 -9.80 -2.35
CA LEU A 51 2.52 -10.23 -1.45
C LEU A 51 1.15 -9.95 -2.06
N GLY A 52 0.99 -8.81 -2.75
CA GLY A 52 -0.25 -8.45 -3.42
C GLY A 52 -0.70 -9.46 -4.46
N ASP A 53 0.23 -9.98 -5.26
CA ASP A 53 -0.05 -11.03 -6.25
C ASP A 53 -0.49 -12.34 -5.57
N VAL A 54 0.18 -12.71 -4.49
CA VAL A 54 -0.18 -13.90 -3.70
C VAL A 54 -1.57 -13.74 -3.09
N VAL A 55 -1.82 -12.63 -2.40
CA VAL A 55 -3.11 -12.35 -1.75
C VAL A 55 -4.23 -12.32 -2.78
N THR A 56 -4.07 -11.61 -3.89
CA THR A 56 -5.06 -11.54 -4.97
C THR A 56 -5.39 -12.93 -5.51
N SER A 57 -4.37 -13.76 -5.70
CA SER A 57 -4.55 -15.15 -6.17
C SER A 57 -5.32 -16.02 -5.16
N MET A 58 -5.16 -15.74 -3.86
CA MET A 58 -5.82 -16.50 -2.80
C MET A 58 -7.28 -16.08 -2.59
N VAL A 59 -7.57 -14.77 -2.61
CA VAL A 59 -8.90 -14.26 -2.25
C VAL A 59 -9.84 -14.09 -3.46
N GLY A 60 -9.28 -14.05 -4.66
CA GLY A 60 -10.03 -13.85 -5.91
C GLY A 60 -10.89 -12.59 -5.85
N ASP A 61 -12.12 -12.69 -6.37
CA ASP A 61 -13.06 -11.57 -6.44
C ASP A 61 -13.83 -11.30 -5.13
N SER A 62 -13.52 -11.98 -4.04
CA SER A 62 -14.25 -11.85 -2.78
C SER A 62 -13.90 -10.59 -1.99
N PHE A 63 -12.73 -10.03 -2.24
CA PHE A 63 -12.16 -8.85 -1.56
C PHE A 63 -11.68 -7.82 -2.57
N ASN A 64 -11.62 -6.57 -2.12
CA ASN A 64 -10.85 -5.54 -2.80
C ASN A 64 -9.40 -5.61 -2.30
N VAL A 65 -8.44 -5.81 -3.20
CA VAL A 65 -7.01 -5.85 -2.85
C VAL A 65 -6.32 -4.62 -3.45
N GLU A 66 -5.68 -3.84 -2.60
CA GLU A 66 -4.85 -2.70 -3.01
C GLU A 66 -3.40 -2.90 -2.59
N VAL A 67 -2.48 -2.61 -3.52
CA VAL A 67 -1.04 -2.72 -3.29
C VAL A 67 -0.45 -1.32 -3.14
N ILE A 68 0.32 -1.09 -2.09
CA ILE A 68 0.91 0.22 -1.78
C ILE A 68 2.16 0.49 -2.60
N MET A 69 3.11 -0.44 -2.61
CA MET A 69 4.35 -0.28 -3.36
C MET A 69 4.22 -0.78 -4.79
N PRO A 70 4.45 0.08 -5.79
CA PRO A 70 4.50 -0.36 -7.18
C PRO A 70 5.71 -1.28 -7.42
N PRO A 71 5.66 -2.10 -8.49
CA PRO A 71 6.79 -2.95 -8.87
C PRO A 71 8.08 -2.14 -9.05
N GLY A 72 9.19 -2.65 -8.50
CA GLY A 72 10.50 -2.02 -8.59
C GLY A 72 10.79 -0.95 -7.53
N SER A 73 9.87 -0.72 -6.59
CA SER A 73 10.16 0.11 -5.42
C SER A 73 11.09 -0.61 -4.46
N ASP A 74 12.00 0.14 -3.84
CA ASP A 74 12.81 -0.34 -2.73
C ASP A 74 12.01 -0.23 -1.43
N PRO A 75 11.70 -1.33 -0.74
CA PRO A 75 10.90 -1.31 0.48
C PRO A 75 11.58 -0.60 1.66
N HIS A 76 12.91 -0.50 1.66
CA HIS A 76 13.64 0.20 2.72
C HIS A 76 13.51 1.73 2.60
N ASP A 77 13.42 2.24 1.37
CA ASP A 77 13.36 3.68 1.10
C ASP A 77 11.95 4.18 0.74
N PHE A 78 11.02 3.28 0.45
CA PHE A 78 9.68 3.66 -0.01
C PHE A 78 8.88 4.37 1.08
N GLN A 79 8.34 5.53 0.74
CA GLN A 79 7.44 6.29 1.59
C GLN A 79 6.05 6.37 0.96
N ALA A 80 5.04 5.98 1.72
CA ALA A 80 3.66 6.06 1.26
C ALA A 80 3.20 7.52 1.13
N SER A 81 2.53 7.83 0.02
CA SER A 81 1.85 9.11 -0.16
C SER A 81 0.67 9.26 0.81
N ALA A 82 0.20 10.48 1.02
CA ALA A 82 -0.94 10.72 1.90
C ALA A 82 -2.21 9.91 1.52
N GLN A 83 -2.44 9.69 0.22
CA GLN A 83 -3.57 8.86 -0.24
C GLN A 83 -3.36 7.38 0.09
N GLN A 84 -2.13 6.89 -0.03
CA GLN A 84 -1.80 5.51 0.33
C GLN A 84 -1.89 5.30 1.84
N VAL A 85 -1.40 6.26 2.64
CA VAL A 85 -1.58 6.24 4.10
C VAL A 85 -3.07 6.16 4.46
N GLN A 86 -3.91 7.00 3.84
CA GLN A 86 -5.35 6.95 4.08
C GLN A 86 -5.92 5.56 3.78
N LYS A 87 -5.52 4.92 2.70
CA LYS A 87 -5.95 3.56 2.34
C LYS A 87 -5.52 2.52 3.37
N MET A 88 -4.30 2.64 3.89
CA MET A 88 -3.80 1.76 4.96
C MET A 88 -4.63 1.92 6.23
N MET A 89 -5.03 3.15 6.58
CA MET A 89 -5.88 3.45 7.74
C MET A 89 -7.34 3.00 7.56
N GLU A 90 -7.83 2.90 6.34
CA GLU A 90 -9.20 2.46 6.01
C GLU A 90 -9.30 0.95 5.76
N ALA A 91 -8.20 0.21 5.82
CA ALA A 91 -8.15 -1.22 5.53
C ALA A 91 -8.89 -2.04 6.59
N ASP A 92 -9.65 -3.04 6.15
CA ASP A 92 -10.17 -4.09 7.02
C ASP A 92 -9.06 -5.04 7.47
N LEU A 93 -8.04 -5.21 6.61
CA LEU A 93 -6.83 -5.97 6.89
C LEU A 93 -5.65 -5.34 6.14
N LEU A 94 -4.59 -5.04 6.87
CA LEU A 94 -3.30 -4.61 6.31
C LEU A 94 -2.31 -5.78 6.40
N ILE A 95 -1.80 -6.20 5.24
CA ILE A 95 -0.81 -7.29 5.14
C ILE A 95 0.55 -6.67 4.84
N VAL A 96 1.51 -6.97 5.69
CA VAL A 96 2.89 -6.50 5.61
C VAL A 96 3.86 -7.69 5.53
N ASN A 97 5.07 -7.50 5.00
CA ASN A 97 6.08 -8.56 5.05
C ASN A 97 6.52 -8.83 6.49
N GLY A 98 6.72 -7.79 7.28
CA GLY A 98 7.22 -7.87 8.65
C GLY A 98 8.75 -7.92 8.72
N ALA A 99 9.30 -8.17 9.93
CA ALA A 99 10.73 -8.15 10.21
C ALA A 99 11.42 -6.84 9.76
N ASN A 100 10.74 -5.71 9.88
CA ASN A 100 11.20 -4.37 9.48
C ASN A 100 11.53 -4.24 7.99
N PHE A 101 10.97 -5.11 7.14
CA PHE A 101 11.22 -5.06 5.70
C PHE A 101 10.76 -3.74 5.07
N GLU A 102 9.66 -3.16 5.56
CA GLU A 102 9.10 -1.89 5.11
C GLU A 102 9.64 -0.69 5.92
N GLU A 103 10.96 -0.50 5.99
CA GLU A 103 11.59 0.52 6.86
C GLU A 103 11.00 1.92 6.68
N GLY A 104 10.76 2.34 5.44
CA GLY A 104 10.21 3.67 5.15
C GLY A 104 8.73 3.86 5.53
N MET A 105 8.04 2.80 5.97
CA MET A 105 6.61 2.83 6.33
C MET A 105 6.32 2.32 7.75
N LEU A 106 7.32 1.98 8.55
CA LEU A 106 7.11 1.41 9.90
C LEU A 106 6.23 2.30 10.77
N ASP A 107 6.46 3.60 10.79
CA ASP A 107 5.65 4.55 11.58
C ASP A 107 4.18 4.55 11.12
N VAL A 108 3.92 4.42 9.82
CA VAL A 108 2.56 4.38 9.28
C VAL A 108 1.87 3.07 9.66
N ILE A 109 2.57 1.94 9.61
CA ILE A 109 2.07 0.63 9.99
C ILE A 109 1.72 0.61 11.48
N GLU A 110 2.61 1.12 12.35
CA GLU A 110 2.38 1.23 13.79
C GLU A 110 1.19 2.14 14.12
N ASN A 111 1.05 3.26 13.41
CA ASN A 111 -0.10 4.14 13.57
C ASN A 111 -1.41 3.45 13.16
N ALA A 112 -1.42 2.72 12.04
CA ALA A 112 -2.59 1.97 11.60
C ALA A 112 -3.01 0.91 12.64
N GLU A 113 -2.06 0.17 13.20
CA GLU A 113 -2.31 -0.78 14.28
C GLU A 113 -2.89 -0.09 15.53
N SER A 114 -2.32 1.03 15.94
CA SER A 114 -2.78 1.83 17.07
C SER A 114 -4.19 2.37 16.89
N ASP A 115 -4.60 2.66 15.66
CA ASP A 115 -5.95 3.11 15.28
C ASP A 115 -6.93 1.94 15.10
N GLY A 116 -6.47 0.69 15.27
CA GLY A 116 -7.31 -0.50 15.30
C GLY A 116 -7.41 -1.23 13.97
N VAL A 117 -6.61 -0.91 12.97
CA VAL A 117 -6.49 -1.70 11.73
C VAL A 117 -5.89 -3.06 12.09
N MET A 118 -6.49 -4.13 11.56
CA MET A 118 -5.93 -5.47 11.74
C MET A 118 -4.67 -5.63 10.90
N ILE A 119 -3.52 -5.93 11.54
CA ILE A 119 -2.25 -6.16 10.85
C ILE A 119 -1.95 -7.66 10.78
N PHE A 120 -1.50 -8.13 9.62
CA PHE A 120 -0.96 -9.47 9.44
C PHE A 120 0.44 -9.39 8.86
N GLU A 121 1.44 -9.86 9.63
CA GLU A 121 2.82 -9.98 9.19
C GLU A 121 3.06 -11.34 8.53
N ALA A 122 3.43 -11.35 7.25
CA ALA A 122 3.62 -12.59 6.50
C ALA A 122 4.77 -13.44 7.06
N ILE A 123 5.82 -12.78 7.57
CA ILE A 123 6.99 -13.48 8.16
C ILE A 123 6.63 -14.27 9.42
N SER A 124 5.54 -13.90 10.12
CA SER A 124 5.17 -14.52 11.40
C SER A 124 4.77 -15.99 11.27
N VAL A 125 4.40 -16.44 10.07
CA VAL A 125 3.92 -17.81 9.79
C VAL A 125 4.91 -18.67 9.02
N VAL A 126 6.12 -18.16 8.73
CA VAL A 126 7.16 -18.90 8.03
C VAL A 126 8.39 -19.06 8.91
N SER A 127 9.15 -20.14 8.67
CA SER A 127 10.46 -20.31 9.32
C SER A 127 11.51 -19.52 8.54
N GLN A 128 12.16 -18.61 9.23
CA GLN A 128 13.28 -17.87 8.65
C GLN A 128 14.49 -18.78 8.54
N LEU A 129 15.19 -18.71 7.40
CA LEU A 129 16.49 -19.32 7.26
C LEU A 129 17.52 -18.37 7.88
N GLU A 130 18.35 -18.90 8.77
CA GLU A 130 19.52 -18.17 9.24
C GLU A 130 20.46 -18.00 8.03
N GLY A 131 20.83 -16.74 7.72
CA GLY A 131 21.87 -16.49 6.75
C GLY A 131 23.16 -17.17 7.24
N SER A 132 23.83 -17.93 6.39
CA SER A 132 25.19 -18.35 6.69
C SER A 132 26.05 -17.09 6.69
N ASP A 133 26.48 -16.65 7.88
CA ASP A 133 27.54 -15.66 8.02
C ASP A 133 28.89 -16.33 7.66
N ASP A 134 28.96 -16.89 6.45
CA ASP A 134 30.23 -17.30 5.86
C ASP A 134 30.95 -16.02 5.39
N HIS A 135 31.30 -15.19 6.36
CA HIS A 135 32.42 -14.29 6.21
C HIS A 135 33.67 -15.17 6.28
N ASP A 136 34.04 -15.71 5.12
CA ASP A 136 35.41 -16.18 4.91
C ASP A 136 36.31 -15.02 5.30
N ASP A 137 36.83 -15.10 6.51
CA ASP A 137 37.99 -14.32 6.97
C ASP A 137 39.12 -14.61 6.00
N HIS A 138 39.20 -13.79 4.94
CA HIS A 138 40.41 -13.69 4.16
C HIS A 138 41.45 -13.01 5.05
N GLU A 139 41.93 -13.77 6.06
CA GLU A 139 43.15 -13.43 6.73
C GLU A 139 44.29 -13.43 5.71
N GLY A 140 44.78 -12.24 5.44
CA GLY A 140 46.19 -11.92 5.32
C GLY A 140 47.03 -12.77 4.37
N HIS A 141 47.24 -12.25 3.20
CA HIS A 141 48.51 -12.42 2.50
C HIS A 141 49.26 -11.07 2.53
N ASP A 142 49.78 -10.74 3.71
CA ASP A 142 50.87 -9.82 3.89
C ASP A 142 52.18 -10.62 3.78
N ASP A 143 52.66 -10.88 2.60
CA ASP A 143 54.02 -11.28 2.31
C ASP A 143 54.40 -10.65 0.97
N HIS A 144 54.69 -9.33 0.98
CA HIS A 144 55.51 -8.70 -0.03
C HIS A 144 56.84 -8.35 0.59
N ASP A 145 57.76 -9.31 0.42
CA ASP A 145 59.19 -9.13 0.63
C ASP A 145 59.66 -7.87 -0.09
N GLU A 146 60.29 -6.99 0.67
CA GLU A 146 61.08 -5.84 0.20
C GLU A 146 62.31 -6.38 -0.52
N GLU A 147 62.30 -6.26 -1.83
CA GLU A 147 63.58 -6.25 -2.60
C GLU A 147 63.64 -4.93 -3.36
N GLY A 148 64.65 -4.18 -2.97
CA GLY A 148 64.97 -2.87 -3.44
C GLY A 148 65.32 -2.83 -4.94
N HIS A 149 64.97 -1.75 -5.54
CA HIS A 149 65.58 -1.27 -6.74
C HIS A 149 65.99 0.19 -6.54
N ASP A 150 67.28 0.32 -6.20
CA ASP A 150 68.04 1.56 -6.35
C ASP A 150 68.20 1.91 -7.82
N ASP A 151 68.39 3.21 -8.06
CA ASP A 151 69.06 3.84 -9.20
C ASP A 151 68.34 3.94 -10.54
N HIS A 152 67.76 5.11 -10.78
CA HIS A 152 67.99 5.80 -12.05
C HIS A 152 68.07 7.29 -11.81
N GLU A 153 69.35 7.75 -11.87
CA GLU A 153 69.72 9.14 -12.06
C GLU A 153 69.33 9.65 -13.45
N GLY A 154 68.85 10.89 -13.47
CA GLY A 154 69.20 11.90 -14.42
C GLY A 154 68.70 11.81 -15.87
N HIS A 155 67.87 12.74 -16.25
CA HIS A 155 68.01 13.44 -17.53
C HIS A 155 67.47 14.85 -17.39
N ASP A 156 68.44 15.74 -17.55
CA ASP A 156 68.30 17.16 -17.71
C ASP A 156 67.59 17.53 -19.00
N ASP A 157 67.08 18.75 -19.02
CA ASP A 157 66.99 19.72 -20.11
C ASP A 157 66.19 19.36 -21.38
N HIS A 158 65.16 20.12 -21.59
CA HIS A 158 64.96 20.86 -22.84
C HIS A 158 64.05 22.05 -22.61
N ASP A 159 64.71 23.21 -22.74
CA ASP A 159 64.14 24.51 -22.97
C ASP A 159 63.43 24.57 -24.33
N GLU A 160 62.64 25.64 -24.46
CA GLU A 160 62.34 26.49 -25.63
C GLU A 160 61.09 26.17 -26.47
N GLU A 161 60.24 27.15 -26.35
CA GLU A 161 59.66 28.09 -27.34
C GLU A 161 58.74 27.54 -28.45
N GLY A 162 57.62 28.27 -28.54
CA GLY A 162 56.74 28.24 -29.71
C GLY A 162 55.29 28.70 -29.35
#